data_b2e630a41c4fda17535e848bef2e766d
#
_entry.id   b2e630a41c4fda17535e848bef2e766d
#
_cell.length_a   1.000
_cell.length_b   1.000
_cell.length_c   1.000
_cell.angle_alpha   90.00
_cell.angle_beta   90.00
_cell.angle_gamma   90.00
#
_symmetry.space_group_name_H-M   'P 1'
#
loop_
_entity.id
_entity.type
_entity.pdbx_description
1 polymer ?
#
loop_
_entity_poly.entity_id
_entity_poly.type
_entity_poly.pdbx_seq_one_letter_code
_entity_poly.pdbx_strand_id
1 'polypeptide(L)' 'MAKHNINIQDGYLFQSLKEGQTMYLELVTGRHLLGRLKRFDRFAVVLESEGKEILIHKHAIVTISTAPAK' A
#
# COMPACT_ATOMS: atom_id res chain seq x y z
N MET A 1 -14.75 -4.62 -18.49
CA MET A 1 -14.58 -4.62 -18.13
C MET A 1 -13.66 -4.51 -17.20
N ALA A 2 -13.05 -4.12 -17.04
CA ALA A 2 -12.02 -4.00 -16.29
C ALA A 2 -12.15 -3.37 -15.02
N LYS A 3 -13.12 -2.76 -14.72
CA LYS A 3 -13.20 -2.12 -13.55
C LYS A 3 -13.16 -2.96 -12.40
N HIS A 4 -13.36 -4.15 -12.51
CA HIS A 4 -13.34 -4.93 -11.36
C HIS A 4 -12.01 -5.04 -10.76
N ASN A 5 -10.96 -4.78 -11.43
CA ASN A 5 -9.66 -4.91 -10.88
C ASN A 5 -9.43 -4.00 -9.73
N ILE A 6 -10.10 -2.91 -9.73
CA ILE A 6 -9.97 -1.99 -8.67
C ILE A 6 -10.39 -2.57 -7.37
N ASN A 7 -11.41 -3.38 -7.39
CA ASN A 7 -11.90 -3.98 -6.18
C ASN A 7 -10.92 -4.96 -5.58
N ILE A 8 -10.15 -5.64 -6.41
CA ILE A 8 -9.15 -6.55 -5.89
C ILE A 8 -8.10 -5.76 -5.14
N GLN A 9 -7.67 -4.66 -5.71
CA GLN A 9 -6.65 -3.86 -5.08
C GLN A 9 -7.13 -3.29 -3.75
N ASP A 10 -8.32 -2.77 -3.73
CA ASP A 10 -8.84 -2.19 -2.50
C ASP A 10 -9.09 -3.24 -1.44
N GLY A 11 -9.54 -4.42 -1.85
CA GLY A 11 -9.74 -5.49 -0.90
C GLY A 11 -8.44 -5.94 -0.25
N TYR A 12 -7.39 -6.01 -1.04
CA TYR A 12 -6.10 -6.39 -0.52
C TYR A 12 -5.61 -5.36 0.51
N LEU A 13 -5.77 -4.09 0.20
CA LEU A 13 -5.35 -3.03 1.10
C LEU A 13 -6.19 -3.05 2.38
N PHE A 14 -7.47 -3.26 2.23
CA PHE A 14 -8.35 -3.28 3.38
C PHE A 14 -7.98 -4.41 4.34
N GLN A 15 -7.70 -5.57 3.79
CA GLN A 15 -7.31 -6.69 4.63
C GLN A 15 -5.97 -6.43 5.31
N SER A 16 -5.03 -5.86 4.60
CA SER A 16 -3.73 -5.54 5.18
C SER A 16 -3.88 -4.53 6.31
N LEU A 17 -4.78 -3.58 6.12
CA LEU A 17 -5.03 -2.59 7.15
C LEU A 17 -5.60 -3.24 8.40
N LYS A 18 -6.57 -4.12 8.22
CA LYS A 18 -7.17 -4.83 9.34
C LYS A 18 -6.16 -5.64 10.11
N GLU A 19 -5.24 -6.27 9.41
CA GLU A 19 -4.30 -7.14 10.05
C GLU A 19 -3.08 -6.42 10.59
N GLY A 20 -2.94 -5.15 10.27
CA GLY A 20 -1.82 -4.37 10.78
C GLY A 20 -0.49 -4.82 10.22
N GLN A 21 -0.47 -5.34 9.02
CA GLN A 21 0.77 -5.87 8.45
C GLN A 21 1.65 -4.77 7.92
N THR A 22 2.95 -5.06 7.91
CA THR A 22 3.91 -4.18 7.25
C THR A 22 3.84 -4.43 5.76
N MET A 23 3.82 -3.36 5.00
CA MET A 23 3.68 -3.44 3.55
C MET A 23 4.95 -3.01 2.88
N TYR A 24 5.20 -3.59 1.73
CA TYR A 24 6.36 -3.28 0.92
C TYR A 24 5.85 -2.76 -0.42
N LEU A 25 6.20 -1.53 -0.75
CA LEU A 25 5.71 -0.89 -1.97
C LEU A 25 6.86 -0.59 -2.89
N GLU A 26 6.65 -0.86 -4.17
CA GLU A 26 7.61 -0.45 -5.19
C GLU A 26 6.98 0.68 -5.99
N LEU A 27 7.69 1.78 -6.13
CA LEU A 27 7.18 2.95 -6.81
C LEU A 27 7.68 3.02 -8.24
N VAL A 28 7.00 3.82 -9.05
CA VAL A 28 7.37 3.95 -10.45
C VAL A 28 8.76 4.51 -10.65
N THR A 29 9.30 5.19 -9.65
CA THR A 29 10.66 5.71 -9.73
C THR A 29 11.70 4.66 -9.44
N GLY A 30 11.30 3.46 -9.07
CA GLY A 30 12.22 2.41 -8.69
C GLY A 30 12.51 2.37 -7.21
N ARG A 31 11.99 3.32 -6.46
CA ARG A 31 12.20 3.33 -5.02
C ARG A 31 11.28 2.34 -4.35
N HIS A 32 11.67 1.91 -3.18
CA HIS A 32 10.86 0.99 -2.38
C HIS A 32 10.58 1.63 -1.04
N LEU A 33 9.39 1.38 -0.52
CA LEU A 33 9.01 1.86 0.78
C LEU A 33 8.51 0.70 1.62
N LEU A 34 8.85 0.74 2.89
CA LEU A 34 8.41 -0.29 3.82
C LEU A 34 7.75 0.42 4.99
N GLY A 35 6.55 0.02 5.32
CA GLY A 35 5.86 0.64 6.43
C GLY A 35 4.53 -0.03 6.68
N ARG A 36 3.86 0.42 7.72
CA ARG A 36 2.56 -0.14 8.07
C ARG A 36 1.47 0.72 7.45
N LEU A 37 0.50 0.07 6.88
CA LEU A 37 -0.60 0.79 6.26
C LEU A 37 -1.48 1.38 7.34
N LYS A 38 -1.67 2.68 7.30
CA LYS A 38 -2.50 3.37 8.29
C LYS A 38 -3.89 3.62 7.75
N ARG A 39 -3.98 4.01 6.49
CA ARG A 39 -5.28 4.21 5.85
C ARG A 39 -5.07 4.40 4.37
N PHE A 40 -6.13 4.34 3.64
CA PHE A 40 -6.06 4.54 2.20
C PHE A 40 -7.42 4.99 1.72
N ASP A 41 -7.42 5.58 0.53
CA ASP A 41 -8.68 5.93 -0.09
C ASP A 41 -8.56 5.58 -1.57
N ARG A 42 -9.43 6.18 -2.38
CA ARG A 42 -9.48 5.86 -3.78
C ARG A 42 -8.21 6.20 -4.52
N PHE A 43 -7.50 7.22 -4.07
CA PHE A 43 -6.36 7.74 -4.82
C PHE A 43 -5.02 7.56 -4.16
N ALA A 44 -4.98 7.30 -2.87
CA ALA A 44 -3.72 7.32 -2.14
C ALA A 44 -3.72 6.34 -0.99
N VAL A 45 -2.52 6.01 -0.54
CA VAL A 45 -2.36 5.22 0.68
C VAL A 45 -1.45 6.00 1.61
N VAL A 46 -1.63 5.79 2.91
CA VAL A 46 -0.78 6.39 3.92
C VAL A 46 -0.09 5.29 4.67
N LEU A 47 1.23 5.34 4.67
CA LEU A 47 2.05 4.39 5.41
C LEU A 47 2.70 5.08 6.59
N GLU A 48 2.91 4.33 7.64
CA GLU A 48 3.71 4.80 8.75
C GLU A 48 5.05 4.10 8.70
N SER A 49 6.12 4.87 8.62
CA SER A 49 7.45 4.33 8.55
C SER A 49 8.34 5.15 9.46
N GLU A 50 8.94 4.50 10.44
CA GLU A 50 9.88 5.15 11.34
C GLU A 50 9.27 6.36 12.04
N GLY A 51 8.03 6.22 12.45
CA GLY A 51 7.38 7.30 13.17
C GLY A 51 6.80 8.39 12.31
N LYS A 52 6.88 8.27 11.00
CA LYS A 52 6.37 9.27 10.10
C LYS A 52 5.26 8.70 9.25
N GLU A 53 4.29 9.53 8.92
CA GLU A 53 3.25 9.13 7.98
C GLU A 53 3.63 9.64 6.60
N ILE A 54 3.55 8.76 5.62
CA ILE A 54 3.91 9.10 4.25
C ILE A 54 2.70 8.84 3.37
N LEU A 55 2.31 9.84 2.61
CA LEU A 55 1.21 9.70 1.67
C LEU A 55 1.77 9.36 0.31
N ILE A 56 1.29 8.29 -0.29
CA ILE A 56 1.73 7.85 -1.60
C ILE A 56 0.53 7.77 -2.51
N HIS A 57 0.61 8.40 -3.67
CA HIS A 57 -0.47 8.31 -4.64
C HIS A 57 -0.48 6.92 -5.26
N LYS A 58 -1.66 6.34 -5.39
CA LYS A 58 -1.76 4.98 -5.88
C LYS A 58 -1.17 4.81 -7.27
N HIS A 59 -1.31 5.80 -8.13
CA HIS A 59 -0.79 5.65 -9.47
C HIS A 59 0.73 5.70 -9.53
N ALA A 60 1.39 6.03 -8.43
CA ALA A 60 2.84 5.97 -8.37
C ALA A 60 3.33 4.63 -7.86
N ILE A 61 2.44 3.72 -7.55
CA ILE A 61 2.80 2.44 -6.98
C ILE A 61 2.75 1.38 -8.07
N VAL A 62 3.83 0.65 -8.23
CA VAL A 62 3.87 -0.44 -9.20
C VAL A 62 3.39 -1.73 -8.56
N THR A 63 3.92 -2.06 -7.40
CA THR A 63 3.53 -3.27 -6.71
C THR A 63 3.37 -2.99 -5.23
N ILE A 64 2.49 -3.76 -4.61
CA ILE A 64 2.29 -3.74 -3.17
C ILE A 64 2.30 -5.19 -2.71
N SER A 65 3.06 -5.47 -1.68
CA SER A 65 3.06 -6.80 -1.10
C SER A 65 3.24 -6.69 0.38
N THR A 66 2.95 -7.77 1.10
CA THR A 66 3.23 -7.79 2.51
C THR A 66 4.70 -8.07 2.69
N ALA A 67 5.31 -7.40 3.66
CA ALA A 67 6.72 -7.61 3.92
C ALA A 67 6.95 -9.02 4.46
N PRO A 68 8.12 -9.59 4.23
CA PRO A 68 8.41 -10.91 4.77
C PRO A 68 8.37 -10.86 6.28
N ALA A 69 7.94 -11.89 6.85
CA ALA A 69 7.91 -11.93 8.26
C ALA A 69 9.31 -12.02 8.78
N LYS A 70 9.89 -12.00 9.05
CA LYS A 70 11.10 -12.05 9.38
C LYS A 70 11.46 -12.33 10.02
#